data_3caadaa80d488ea3fc4fe2ca7175a9cb
#
_entry.id   3caadaa80d488ea3fc4fe2ca7175a9cb
#
_cell.length_a   1.000
_cell.length_b   1.000
_cell.length_c   1.000
_cell.angle_alpha   90.00
_cell.angle_beta   90.00
_cell.angle_gamma   90.00
#
_symmetry.space_group_name_H-M   'P 1'
#
loop_
_entity.id
_entity.type
_entity.pdbx_description
1 polymer ?
#
loop_
_entity_poly.entity_id
_entity_poly.type
_entity_poly.pdbx_seq_one_letter_code
_entity_poly.pdbx_strand_id
1 'polypeptide(L)'
;LGLFRKGRLTTAGVLPAGLGNLVSDCVDQYGVATSDAVELLKYSIRFNQKVYTDNPVHIWSKDGETKTISEKQFVESIQKNVAQWVKDLIKTCEPILQAGPTTVIITGEGGETEGLSDLLSESLGCSVKCYIPETLGGRNAGLTAPLGLLYAYQDKLPITGYIDDSLDMDAFKKSVSYREKKKEIDSKEDTLTSKLKGLFFENKAK
;
A
#
# COMPACT_ATOMS: atom_id res chain seq x y z
N LEU A 1 -1.55 14.04 8.22
CA LEU A 1 -1.86 14.09 9.65
C LEU A 1 -3.07 14.99 9.85
N GLY A 2 -4.10 14.53 10.56
CA GLY A 2 -5.31 15.31 10.85
C GLY A 2 -5.68 15.19 12.32
N LEU A 3 -5.93 16.32 12.97
CA LEU A 3 -6.45 16.35 14.33
C LEU A 3 -7.96 16.57 14.30
N PHE A 4 -8.68 15.59 14.84
CA PHE A 4 -10.13 15.65 14.97
C PHE A 4 -10.52 15.88 16.42
N ARG A 5 -11.43 16.83 16.66
CA ARG A 5 -12.06 17.04 17.96
C ARG A 5 -13.57 17.11 17.77
N LYS A 6 -14.30 16.28 18.54
CA LYS A 6 -15.77 16.20 18.44
C LYS A 6 -16.27 16.00 17.00
N GLY A 7 -15.60 15.10 16.23
CA GLY A 7 -15.95 14.79 14.84
C GLY A 7 -15.58 15.87 13.81
N ARG A 8 -14.88 16.93 14.19
CA ARG A 8 -14.45 18.00 13.28
C ARG A 8 -12.94 18.00 13.13
N LEU A 9 -12.46 18.10 11.88
CA LEU A 9 -11.05 18.34 11.60
C LEU A 9 -10.69 19.78 12.07
N THR A 10 -9.81 19.87 13.05
CA THR A 10 -9.37 21.15 13.64
C THR A 10 -8.05 21.62 13.06
N THR A 11 -7.17 20.69 12.73
CA THR A 11 -5.85 21.00 12.18
C THR A 11 -5.45 19.87 11.24
N ALA A 12 -4.77 20.21 10.16
CA ALA A 12 -4.17 19.25 9.24
C ALA A 12 -2.73 19.63 8.95
N GLY A 13 -1.90 18.62 8.69
CA GLY A 13 -0.50 18.80 8.32
C GLY A 13 -0.01 17.63 7.48
N VAL A 14 1.11 17.82 6.83
CA VAL A 14 1.77 16.79 6.03
C VAL A 14 3.12 16.49 6.67
N LEU A 15 3.42 15.21 6.85
CA LEU A 15 4.76 14.78 7.24
C LEU A 15 5.67 14.79 6.02
N PRO A 16 6.94 15.20 6.17
CA PRO A 16 7.88 15.29 5.05
C PRO A 16 8.28 13.94 4.48
N ALA A 17 8.09 12.86 5.26
CA ALA A 17 8.43 11.49 4.86
C ALA A 17 7.30 10.52 5.19
N GLY A 18 7.22 9.42 4.47
CA GLY A 18 6.23 8.36 4.66
C GLY A 18 6.64 7.08 3.92
N LEU A 19 5.70 6.17 3.73
CA LEU A 19 5.93 4.90 3.05
C LEU A 19 6.58 5.08 1.67
N GLY A 20 6.16 6.10 0.92
CA GLY A 20 6.72 6.37 -0.41
C GLY A 20 8.25 6.59 -0.41
N ASN A 21 8.80 7.20 0.63
CA ASN A 21 10.24 7.37 0.78
C ASN A 21 10.93 6.02 0.99
N LEU A 22 10.38 5.16 1.87
CA LEU A 22 10.91 3.82 2.10
C LEU A 22 10.83 2.94 0.85
N VAL A 23 9.75 3.07 0.08
CA VAL A 23 9.61 2.38 -1.21
C VAL A 23 10.69 2.85 -2.20
N SER A 24 10.90 4.16 -2.32
CA SER A 24 11.94 4.73 -3.18
C SER A 24 13.33 4.22 -2.78
N ASP A 25 13.63 4.23 -1.49
CA ASP A 25 14.91 3.72 -0.98
C ASP A 25 15.13 2.23 -1.31
N CYS A 26 14.07 1.41 -1.21
CA CYS A 26 14.14 -0.01 -1.58
C CYS A 26 14.38 -0.19 -3.09
N VAL A 27 13.69 0.58 -3.93
CA VAL A 27 13.87 0.56 -5.38
C VAL A 27 15.31 0.93 -5.75
N ASP A 28 15.81 2.01 -5.17
CA ASP A 28 17.15 2.53 -5.45
C ASP A 28 18.25 1.58 -4.97
N GLN A 29 18.08 1.02 -3.77
CA GLN A 29 19.08 0.16 -3.14
C GLN A 29 19.14 -1.23 -3.76
N TYR A 30 17.97 -1.82 -4.04
CA TYR A 30 17.88 -3.22 -4.48
C TYR A 30 17.58 -3.36 -5.96
N GLY A 31 17.15 -2.30 -6.64
CA GLY A 31 16.75 -2.32 -8.04
C GLY A 31 15.52 -3.19 -8.31
N VAL A 32 14.65 -3.33 -7.29
CA VAL A 32 13.37 -4.05 -7.40
C VAL A 32 12.29 -3.16 -8.01
N ALA A 33 11.21 -3.74 -8.51
CA ALA A 33 10.06 -2.99 -8.97
C ALA A 33 9.35 -2.31 -7.78
N THR A 34 8.66 -1.19 -8.04
CA THR A 34 7.92 -0.45 -6.99
C THR A 34 6.88 -1.33 -6.29
N SER A 35 6.18 -2.20 -7.03
CA SER A 35 5.23 -3.17 -6.48
C SER A 35 5.89 -4.12 -5.47
N ASP A 36 7.05 -4.64 -5.84
CA ASP A 36 7.81 -5.58 -5.01
C ASP A 36 8.35 -4.91 -3.75
N ALA A 37 8.78 -3.64 -3.86
CA ALA A 37 9.22 -2.84 -2.72
C ALA A 37 8.08 -2.60 -1.72
N VAL A 38 6.86 -2.33 -2.20
CA VAL A 38 5.65 -2.19 -1.35
C VAL A 38 5.35 -3.50 -0.63
N GLU A 39 5.38 -4.63 -1.34
CA GLU A 39 5.15 -5.95 -0.75
C GLU A 39 6.21 -6.32 0.28
N LEU A 40 7.49 -6.06 -0.01
CA LEU A 40 8.59 -6.27 0.94
C LEU A 40 8.37 -5.47 2.23
N LEU A 41 8.02 -4.19 2.11
CA LEU A 41 7.75 -3.33 3.27
C LEU A 41 6.53 -3.79 4.07
N LYS A 42 5.51 -4.30 3.40
CA LYS A 42 4.26 -4.73 4.06
C LYS A 42 4.39 -6.08 4.75
N TYR A 43 5.06 -7.05 4.14
CA TYR A 43 5.04 -8.45 4.56
C TYR A 43 6.34 -8.96 5.18
N SER A 44 7.47 -8.29 4.93
CA SER A 44 8.77 -8.74 5.45
C SER A 44 9.24 -7.96 6.67
N ILE A 45 8.51 -6.90 7.07
CA ILE A 45 8.82 -6.13 8.27
C ILE A 45 7.84 -6.48 9.37
N ARG A 46 8.38 -6.68 10.57
CA ARG A 46 7.62 -6.87 11.81
C ARG A 46 8.26 -6.04 12.90
N PHE A 47 7.71 -4.86 13.15
CA PHE A 47 8.27 -3.93 14.13
C PHE A 47 8.23 -4.43 15.59
N ASN A 48 7.39 -5.41 15.89
CA ASN A 48 7.32 -6.06 17.20
C ASN A 48 8.31 -7.23 17.35
N GLN A 49 9.07 -7.58 16.31
CA GLN A 49 10.06 -8.66 16.32
C GLN A 49 11.44 -8.10 16.68
N LYS A 50 12.12 -8.74 17.66
CA LYS A 50 13.45 -8.35 18.10
C LYS A 50 14.59 -9.08 17.38
N VAL A 51 14.31 -10.22 16.79
CA VAL A 51 15.29 -11.09 16.13
C VAL A 51 14.79 -11.41 14.73
N TYR A 52 15.57 -11.08 13.74
CA TYR A 52 15.29 -11.33 12.34
C TYR A 52 16.14 -12.49 11.85
N THR A 53 15.64 -13.22 10.86
CA THR A 53 16.28 -14.40 10.31
C THR A 53 17.10 -14.07 9.06
N ASP A 54 18.04 -14.97 8.72
CA ASP A 54 18.78 -14.89 7.46
C ASP A 54 18.03 -15.58 6.31
N ASN A 55 16.73 -15.89 6.49
CA ASN A 55 15.91 -16.45 5.43
C ASN A 55 15.69 -15.42 4.31
N PRO A 56 15.77 -15.83 3.03
CA PRO A 56 15.52 -14.92 1.92
C PRO A 56 14.04 -14.49 1.91
N VAL A 57 13.81 -13.18 1.86
CA VAL A 57 12.47 -12.58 1.73
C VAL A 57 12.17 -12.17 0.30
N HIS A 58 13.21 -11.94 -0.50
CA HIS A 58 13.05 -11.63 -1.91
C HIS A 58 14.23 -12.18 -2.73
N ILE A 59 13.90 -12.69 -3.93
CA ILE A 59 14.87 -13.22 -4.89
C ILE A 59 14.54 -12.62 -6.24
N TRP A 60 15.53 -11.98 -6.87
CA TRP A 60 15.35 -11.41 -8.21
C TRP A 60 16.57 -11.66 -9.09
N SER A 61 16.39 -11.54 -10.39
CA SER A 61 17.48 -11.66 -11.36
C SER A 61 17.80 -10.28 -11.94
N LYS A 62 19.09 -9.92 -11.91
CA LYS A 62 19.61 -8.70 -12.54
C LYS A 62 20.91 -9.02 -13.27
N ASP A 63 21.01 -8.62 -14.52
CA ASP A 63 22.21 -8.82 -15.37
C ASP A 63 22.65 -10.30 -15.48
N GLY A 64 21.70 -11.25 -15.43
CA GLY A 64 21.95 -12.69 -15.46
C GLY A 64 22.40 -13.31 -14.14
N GLU A 65 22.50 -12.49 -13.08
CA GLU A 65 22.83 -12.96 -11.73
C GLU A 65 21.57 -13.03 -10.87
N THR A 66 21.44 -14.09 -10.08
CA THR A 66 20.39 -14.22 -9.07
C THR A 66 20.84 -13.51 -7.81
N LYS A 67 20.06 -12.53 -7.37
CA LYS A 67 20.28 -11.78 -6.13
C LYS A 67 19.21 -12.15 -5.11
N THR A 68 19.61 -12.19 -3.87
CA THR A 68 18.72 -12.48 -2.73
C THR A 68 18.94 -11.46 -1.64
N ILE A 69 17.88 -11.14 -0.91
CA ILE A 69 17.95 -10.37 0.32
C ILE A 69 17.29 -11.14 1.44
N SER A 70 17.96 -11.25 2.59
CA SER A 70 17.37 -11.87 3.78
C SER A 70 16.51 -10.86 4.56
N GLU A 71 15.61 -11.39 5.40
CA GLU A 71 14.80 -10.58 6.31
C GLU A 71 15.66 -9.62 7.13
N LYS A 72 16.72 -10.12 7.73
CA LYS A 72 17.65 -9.35 8.55
C LYS A 72 18.31 -8.21 7.77
N GLN A 73 18.88 -8.51 6.60
CA GLN A 73 19.52 -7.50 5.75
C GLN A 73 18.52 -6.42 5.32
N PHE A 74 17.30 -6.82 4.99
CA PHE A 74 16.27 -5.90 4.57
C PHE A 74 15.88 -4.94 5.70
N VAL A 75 15.59 -5.47 6.89
CA VAL A 75 15.22 -4.66 8.06
C VAL A 75 16.35 -3.73 8.49
N GLU A 76 17.59 -4.22 8.55
CA GLU A 76 18.76 -3.40 8.89
C GLU A 76 18.94 -2.22 7.92
N SER A 77 18.66 -2.42 6.63
CA SER A 77 18.80 -1.38 5.62
C SER A 77 17.81 -0.23 5.78
N ILE A 78 16.58 -0.53 6.20
CA ILE A 78 15.52 0.50 6.35
C ILE A 78 15.42 1.06 7.77
N GLN A 79 16.04 0.40 8.76
CA GLN A 79 15.91 0.74 10.19
C GLN A 79 16.24 2.19 10.48
N LYS A 80 17.27 2.74 9.85
CA LYS A 80 17.68 4.14 10.02
C LYS A 80 16.59 5.10 9.55
N ASN A 81 15.99 4.82 8.40
CA ASN A 81 14.96 5.68 7.79
C ASN A 81 13.65 5.59 8.58
N VAL A 82 13.30 4.39 9.06
CA VAL A 82 12.15 4.20 9.96
C VAL A 82 12.36 4.95 11.28
N ALA A 83 13.52 4.84 11.89
CA ALA A 83 13.83 5.55 13.13
C ALA A 83 13.77 7.08 12.97
N GLN A 84 14.26 7.61 11.85
CA GLN A 84 14.15 9.03 11.55
C GLN A 84 12.69 9.45 11.34
N TRP A 85 11.93 8.67 10.59
CA TRP A 85 10.49 8.93 10.37
C TRP A 85 9.70 8.95 11.70
N VAL A 86 9.94 7.97 12.58
CA VAL A 86 9.31 7.94 13.92
C VAL A 86 9.68 9.17 14.72
N LYS A 87 10.94 9.61 14.70
CA LYS A 87 11.40 10.82 15.38
C LYS A 87 10.70 12.07 14.87
N ASP A 88 10.53 12.21 13.56
CA ASP A 88 9.85 13.35 12.96
C ASP A 88 8.35 13.33 13.28
N LEU A 89 7.76 12.14 13.33
CA LEU A 89 6.36 11.95 13.76
C LEU A 89 6.17 12.38 15.22
N ILE A 90 7.03 11.93 16.13
CA ILE A 90 6.97 12.32 17.56
C ILE A 90 7.02 13.83 17.69
N LYS A 91 8.00 14.47 17.05
CA LYS A 91 8.15 15.93 17.07
C LYS A 91 6.92 16.67 16.57
N THR A 92 6.28 16.14 15.53
CA THR A 92 5.07 16.73 14.94
C THR A 92 3.84 16.52 15.81
N CYS A 93 3.74 15.36 16.50
CA CYS A 93 2.61 15.03 17.35
C CYS A 93 2.71 15.62 18.77
N GLU A 94 3.91 15.96 19.24
CA GLU A 94 4.16 16.40 20.62
C GLU A 94 3.21 17.51 21.10
N PRO A 95 2.98 18.62 20.34
CA PRO A 95 2.05 19.66 20.80
C PRO A 95 0.62 19.19 20.96
N ILE A 96 0.22 18.17 20.19
CA ILE A 96 -1.13 17.59 20.20
C ILE A 96 -1.28 16.69 21.42
N LEU A 97 -0.27 15.86 21.69
CA LEU A 97 -0.26 14.90 22.79
C LEU A 97 -0.21 15.61 24.15
N GLN A 98 0.53 16.71 24.24
CA GLN A 98 0.57 17.55 25.43
C GLN A 98 -0.76 18.27 25.73
N ALA A 99 -1.61 18.48 24.74
CA ALA A 99 -2.91 19.15 24.89
C ALA A 99 -3.99 18.28 25.55
N GLY A 100 -3.74 16.99 25.78
CA GLY A 100 -4.66 16.09 26.49
C GLY A 100 -4.70 14.67 25.90
N PRO A 101 -5.52 13.79 26.50
CA PRO A 101 -5.63 12.41 26.07
C PRO A 101 -6.00 12.31 24.59
N THR A 102 -5.20 11.57 23.83
CA THR A 102 -5.36 11.44 22.39
C THR A 102 -5.21 9.98 22.00
N THR A 103 -6.05 9.51 21.09
CA THR A 103 -5.88 8.24 20.40
C THR A 103 -5.43 8.53 18.98
N VAL A 104 -4.39 7.85 18.53
CA VAL A 104 -3.90 7.96 17.16
C VAL A 104 -4.50 6.83 16.33
N ILE A 105 -5.03 7.18 15.17
CA ILE A 105 -5.50 6.22 14.18
C ILE A 105 -4.59 6.33 12.98
N ILE A 106 -3.99 5.22 12.62
CA ILE A 106 -3.22 5.11 11.38
C ILE A 106 -4.05 4.40 10.32
N THR A 107 -3.87 4.77 9.07
CA THR A 107 -4.54 4.18 7.93
C THR A 107 -3.65 4.30 6.68
N GLY A 108 -4.08 3.70 5.59
CA GLY A 108 -3.26 3.59 4.39
C GLY A 108 -2.47 2.27 4.38
N GLU A 109 -1.93 1.94 3.24
CA GLU A 109 -1.29 0.66 2.97
C GLU A 109 -0.15 0.32 3.97
N GLY A 110 0.67 1.32 4.29
CA GLY A 110 1.73 1.18 5.30
C GLY A 110 1.24 1.00 6.73
N GLY A 111 -0.02 1.37 7.02
CA GLY A 111 -0.61 1.21 8.35
C GLY A 111 -0.82 -0.26 8.76
N GLU A 112 -0.92 -1.16 7.79
CA GLU A 112 -1.10 -2.60 8.01
C GLU A 112 0.22 -3.34 8.30
N THR A 113 1.37 -2.66 8.28
CA THR A 113 2.66 -3.29 8.60
C THR A 113 2.64 -3.81 10.03
N GLU A 114 2.98 -5.08 10.18
CA GLU A 114 2.92 -5.79 11.46
C GLU A 114 3.78 -5.11 12.53
N GLY A 115 3.20 -4.86 13.70
CA GLY A 115 3.87 -4.22 14.83
C GLY A 115 4.03 -2.70 14.70
N LEU A 116 3.61 -2.05 13.60
CA LEU A 116 3.71 -0.60 13.47
C LEU A 116 2.88 0.14 14.51
N SER A 117 1.66 -0.32 14.78
CA SER A 117 0.82 0.27 15.83
C SER A 117 1.45 0.18 17.21
N ASP A 118 2.14 -0.93 17.51
CA ASP A 118 2.82 -1.15 18.79
C ASP A 118 4.04 -0.22 18.91
N LEU A 119 4.88 -0.17 17.87
CA LEU A 119 6.02 0.73 17.80
C LEU A 119 5.61 2.19 18.01
N LEU A 120 4.56 2.63 17.34
CA LEU A 120 4.05 4.00 17.47
C LEU A 120 3.39 4.24 18.82
N SER A 121 2.69 3.26 19.39
CA SER A 121 2.10 3.39 20.75
C SER A 121 3.17 3.58 21.80
N GLU A 122 4.26 2.80 21.73
CA GLU A 122 5.41 2.92 22.62
C GLU A 122 6.11 4.27 22.43
N SER A 123 6.34 4.66 21.17
CA SER A 123 7.07 5.90 20.85
C SER A 123 6.30 7.17 21.18
N LEU A 124 4.99 7.19 21.03
CA LEU A 124 4.13 8.36 21.27
C LEU A 124 3.55 8.38 22.68
N GLY A 125 3.65 7.29 23.44
CA GLY A 125 3.07 7.19 24.77
C GLY A 125 1.54 7.24 24.80
N CYS A 126 0.87 6.89 23.71
CA CYS A 126 -0.58 6.90 23.59
C CYS A 126 -1.10 5.68 22.80
N SER A 127 -2.41 5.46 22.83
CA SER A 127 -3.01 4.36 22.07
C SER A 127 -2.96 4.68 20.57
N VAL A 128 -2.35 3.79 19.80
CA VAL A 128 -2.33 3.83 18.34
C VAL A 128 -3.06 2.60 17.79
N LYS A 129 -3.94 2.80 16.82
CA LYS A 129 -4.70 1.72 16.18
C LYS A 129 -4.66 1.87 14.67
N CYS A 130 -4.46 0.75 13.97
CA CYS A 130 -4.67 0.72 12.53
C CYS A 130 -6.17 0.59 12.24
N TYR A 131 -6.68 1.48 11.39
CA TYR A 131 -8.04 1.39 10.87
C TYR A 131 -8.04 0.70 9.53
N ILE A 132 -8.79 -0.39 9.45
CA ILE A 132 -9.06 -1.13 8.23
C ILE A 132 -10.58 -1.05 7.99
N PRO A 133 -11.03 -0.62 6.80
CA PRO A 133 -12.46 -0.56 6.49
C PRO A 133 -13.13 -1.94 6.63
N GLU A 134 -14.33 -1.99 7.21
CA GLU A 134 -15.09 -3.22 7.37
C GLU A 134 -15.95 -3.57 6.14
N THR A 135 -15.95 -2.69 5.14
CA THR A 135 -16.73 -2.84 3.91
C THR A 135 -16.34 -4.11 3.17
N LEU A 136 -17.33 -4.90 2.79
CA LEU A 136 -17.10 -6.13 2.02
C LEU A 136 -16.39 -5.80 0.69
N GLY A 137 -15.27 -6.50 0.43
CA GLY A 137 -14.41 -6.22 -0.72
C GLY A 137 -13.47 -5.02 -0.56
N GLY A 138 -13.57 -4.25 0.54
CA GLY A 138 -12.75 -3.08 0.82
C GLY A 138 -11.89 -3.19 2.08
N ARG A 139 -11.66 -4.40 2.60
CA ARG A 139 -10.86 -4.64 3.82
C ARG A 139 -9.37 -4.48 3.56
N ASN A 140 -8.99 -3.25 3.27
CA ASN A 140 -7.60 -2.84 3.08
C ASN A 140 -7.49 -1.39 3.55
N ALA A 141 -6.52 -1.10 4.41
CA ALA A 141 -6.33 0.25 4.96
C ALA A 141 -6.02 1.29 3.86
N GLY A 142 -5.44 0.88 2.73
CA GLY A 142 -5.22 1.73 1.55
C GLY A 142 -6.52 2.25 0.92
N LEU A 143 -7.64 1.56 1.11
CA LEU A 143 -8.94 1.96 0.59
C LEU A 143 -9.72 2.92 1.53
N THR A 144 -9.16 3.28 2.68
CA THR A 144 -9.83 4.16 3.65
C THR A 144 -10.24 5.49 3.05
N ALA A 145 -9.33 6.15 2.32
CA ALA A 145 -9.62 7.46 1.71
C ALA A 145 -10.66 7.38 0.59
N PRO A 146 -10.57 6.48 -0.40
CA PRO A 146 -11.61 6.30 -1.41
C PRO A 146 -12.98 5.98 -0.82
N LEU A 147 -13.05 5.07 0.15
CA LEU A 147 -14.30 4.72 0.82
C LEU A 147 -14.85 5.88 1.64
N GLY A 148 -13.98 6.64 2.33
CA GLY A 148 -14.37 7.83 3.06
C GLY A 148 -15.00 8.91 2.15
N LEU A 149 -14.48 9.09 0.94
CA LEU A 149 -15.07 9.98 -0.06
C LEU A 149 -16.45 9.49 -0.51
N LEU A 150 -16.60 8.18 -0.72
CA LEU A 150 -17.87 7.58 -1.10
C LEU A 150 -18.94 7.79 -0.01
N TYR A 151 -18.61 7.52 1.25
CA TYR A 151 -19.53 7.75 2.36
C TYR A 151 -19.86 9.24 2.55
N ALA A 152 -18.88 10.12 2.46
CA ALA A 152 -19.12 11.56 2.54
C ALA A 152 -20.05 12.05 1.40
N TYR A 153 -19.97 11.46 0.22
CA TYR A 153 -20.88 11.73 -0.88
C TYR A 153 -22.29 11.24 -0.57
N GLN A 154 -22.44 10.00 -0.09
CA GLN A 154 -23.73 9.45 0.32
C GLN A 154 -24.42 10.30 1.39
N ASP A 155 -23.67 10.81 2.37
CA ASP A 155 -24.20 11.69 3.41
C ASP A 155 -24.68 13.03 2.87
N LYS A 156 -24.15 13.51 1.75
CA LYS A 156 -24.59 14.73 1.08
C LYS A 156 -25.84 14.57 0.24
N LEU A 157 -26.10 13.38 -0.32
CA LEU A 157 -27.24 13.14 -1.20
C LEU A 157 -28.60 13.61 -0.63
N PRO A 158 -28.93 13.35 0.65
CA PRO A 158 -30.18 13.82 1.25
C PRO A 158 -30.29 15.35 1.31
N ILE A 159 -29.16 16.07 1.35
CA ILE A 159 -29.08 17.53 1.49
C ILE A 159 -29.17 18.21 0.12
N THR A 160 -28.46 17.67 -0.87
CA THR A 160 -28.35 18.26 -2.21
C THR A 160 -29.50 17.87 -3.14
N GLY A 161 -30.15 16.73 -2.87
CA GLY A 161 -31.33 16.27 -3.61
C GLY A 161 -31.06 15.79 -5.02
N TYR A 162 -29.83 15.81 -5.51
CA TYR A 162 -29.49 15.30 -6.82
C TYR A 162 -28.15 14.52 -6.80
N ILE A 163 -28.04 13.58 -7.73
CA ILE A 163 -26.80 12.83 -7.96
C ILE A 163 -26.01 13.59 -9.01
N ASP A 164 -24.85 14.10 -8.61
CA ASP A 164 -23.89 14.65 -9.56
C ASP A 164 -23.20 13.46 -10.26
N ASP A 165 -23.31 13.40 -11.57
CA ASP A 165 -22.61 12.36 -12.34
C ASP A 165 -21.14 12.73 -12.42
N SER A 166 -20.37 12.20 -11.46
CA SER A 166 -18.92 12.41 -11.37
C SER A 166 -18.13 11.54 -12.37
N LEU A 167 -18.84 10.70 -13.15
CA LEU A 167 -18.20 9.82 -14.11
C LEU A 167 -18.05 10.56 -15.46
N ASP A 168 -16.82 10.85 -15.84
CA ASP A 168 -16.51 11.21 -17.22
C ASP A 168 -16.75 9.98 -18.11
N MET A 169 -17.94 9.95 -18.74
CA MET A 169 -18.37 8.84 -19.59
C MET A 169 -17.44 8.62 -20.79
N ASP A 170 -16.77 9.64 -21.29
CA ASP A 170 -15.84 9.53 -22.39
C ASP A 170 -14.50 8.92 -21.95
N ALA A 171 -14.00 9.32 -20.78
CA ALA A 171 -12.83 8.71 -20.16
C ALA A 171 -13.11 7.26 -19.77
N PHE A 172 -14.31 6.96 -19.24
CA PHE A 172 -14.75 5.61 -18.91
C PHE A 172 -14.81 4.70 -20.16
N LYS A 173 -15.48 5.15 -21.22
CA LYS A 173 -15.55 4.39 -22.49
C LYS A 173 -14.16 4.12 -23.07
N LYS A 174 -13.25 5.10 -23.02
CA LYS A 174 -11.86 4.91 -23.46
C LYS A 174 -11.12 3.87 -22.64
N SER A 175 -11.32 3.83 -21.33
CA SER A 175 -10.67 2.86 -20.43
C SER A 175 -11.19 1.45 -20.66
N VAL A 176 -12.51 1.30 -20.93
CA VAL A 176 -13.14 0.00 -21.23
C VAL A 176 -12.70 -0.50 -22.61
N SER A 177 -12.69 0.36 -23.64
CA SER A 177 -12.21 -0.03 -24.98
C SER A 177 -10.73 -0.39 -25.02
N TYR A 178 -9.91 0.16 -24.12
CA TYR A 178 -8.53 -0.27 -23.96
C TYR A 178 -8.42 -1.70 -23.38
N ARG A 179 -9.31 -2.09 -22.46
CA ARG A 179 -9.38 -3.47 -21.95
C ARG A 179 -9.82 -4.48 -23.00
N GLU A 180 -10.74 -4.09 -23.86
CA GLU A 180 -11.17 -4.93 -25.00
C GLU A 180 -10.01 -5.18 -25.99
N LYS A 181 -9.23 -4.14 -26.33
CA LYS A 181 -8.04 -4.30 -27.18
C LYS A 181 -6.97 -5.20 -26.55
N LYS A 182 -6.81 -5.17 -25.23
CA LYS A 182 -5.89 -6.07 -24.52
C LYS A 182 -6.39 -7.52 -24.56
N LYS A 183 -7.70 -7.76 -24.47
CA LYS A 183 -8.29 -9.10 -24.66
C LYS A 183 -8.09 -9.64 -26.07
N GLU A 184 -8.17 -8.78 -27.09
CA GLU A 184 -7.87 -9.19 -28.47
C GLU A 184 -6.39 -9.54 -28.69
N ILE A 185 -5.47 -8.88 -27.99
CA ILE A 185 -4.04 -9.21 -28.05
C ILE A 185 -3.78 -10.54 -27.34
N ASP A 186 -4.36 -10.74 -26.16
CA ASP A 186 -4.25 -12.00 -25.41
C ASP A 186 -4.91 -13.18 -26.18
N SER A 187 -6.00 -12.93 -26.93
CA SER A 187 -6.62 -13.96 -27.79
C SER A 187 -5.78 -14.29 -29.03
N LYS A 188 -4.88 -13.37 -29.48
CA LYS A 188 -3.92 -13.67 -30.54
C LYS A 188 -2.69 -14.45 -30.03
N GLU A 189 -2.34 -14.32 -28.76
CA GLU A 189 -1.33 -15.19 -28.12
C GLU A 189 -1.88 -16.61 -27.90
N ASP A 190 -3.17 -16.76 -27.58
CA ASP A 190 -3.83 -18.07 -27.53
C ASP A 190 -3.83 -18.80 -28.89
N THR A 191 -3.82 -18.06 -30.00
CA THR A 191 -3.65 -18.66 -31.35
C THR A 191 -2.24 -19.19 -31.59
N LEU A 192 -1.21 -18.66 -30.94
CA LEU A 192 0.14 -19.22 -30.98
C LEU A 192 0.22 -20.52 -30.15
N THR A 193 -0.42 -20.56 -29.01
CA THR A 193 -0.49 -21.76 -28.15
C THR A 193 -1.29 -22.87 -28.82
N SER A 194 -2.37 -22.54 -29.56
CA SER A 194 -3.13 -23.52 -30.33
C SER A 194 -2.36 -24.02 -31.56
N LYS A 195 -1.56 -23.17 -32.21
CA LYS A 195 -0.66 -23.58 -33.31
C LYS A 195 0.48 -24.48 -32.82
N LEU A 196 1.03 -24.19 -31.63
CA LEU A 196 2.02 -25.06 -30.99
C LEU A 196 1.41 -26.40 -30.53
N LYS A 197 0.17 -26.43 -30.04
CA LYS A 197 -0.54 -27.69 -29.75
C LYS A 197 -0.75 -28.53 -31.00
N GLY A 198 -1.12 -27.94 -32.13
CA GLY A 198 -1.24 -28.66 -33.42
C GLY A 198 0.08 -29.27 -33.88
N LEU A 199 1.20 -28.57 -33.71
CA LEU A 199 2.53 -29.05 -34.08
C LEU A 199 3.06 -30.22 -33.21
N PHE A 200 2.64 -30.27 -31.95
CA PHE A 200 3.13 -31.30 -31.00
C PHE A 200 2.21 -32.51 -30.87
N PHE A 201 0.91 -32.40 -31.25
CA PHE A 201 -0.07 -33.46 -31.05
C PHE A 201 -0.57 -34.13 -32.34
N GLU A 202 -0.32 -33.58 -33.54
CA GLU A 202 -0.67 -34.20 -34.81
C GLU A 202 0.37 -35.21 -35.34
N ASN A 203 1.50 -35.40 -34.70
CA ASN A 203 2.52 -36.35 -35.12
C ASN A 203 2.43 -37.75 -34.41
N LYS A 204 1.26 -38.16 -33.94
CA LYS A 204 1.04 -39.53 -33.40
C LYS A 204 -0.11 -40.24 -34.11
N ALA A 205 -0.15 -40.21 -35.46
CA ALA A 205 -0.98 -41.08 -36.24
C ALA A 205 -0.31 -41.34 -37.59
N LYS A 206 0.69 -42.23 -37.60
CA LYS A 206 1.06 -43.13 -38.72
C LYS A 206 1.79 -44.32 -38.15
#